data_95fdc7625cfdf0bd8a03078d4c01b390
#
_entry.id   95fdc7625cfdf0bd8a03078d4c01b390
#
_cell.length_a   1.000
_cell.length_b   1.000
_cell.length_c   1.000
_cell.angle_alpha   90.00
_cell.angle_beta   90.00
_cell.angle_gamma   90.00
#
_symmetry.space_group_name_H-M   'P 1'
#
loop_
_entity.id
_entity.type
_entity.pdbx_description
1 polymer ?
#
loop_
_entity_poly.entity_id
_entity_poly.type
_entity_poly.pdbx_seq_one_letter_code
_entity_poly.pdbx_strand_id
1 'polypeptide(L)'
;MLTKRLRQSGVVVSCLLGSVLFIALAFLGWQRFAPAATVSGWTYRVVLEDIPHVSALARDPDGLLYVSQELQDGKGLVFRIAADGSRDTVLDGLSKPDGMASFRDGIAISQEQGASPVFWWHAQQARPLFDGIQVEGVASDGRYLYAAEDRDLDGRILRYDPETGGLTVLREGLQRSEGVAACPDGSVFYTEKKRGHVMRLHEGAEDEVVLNG
;
A
#
# COMPACT_ATOMS: atom_id res chain seq x y z
N MET A 1 -60.89 -4.73 -6.96
CA MET A 1 -59.83 -3.94 -7.66
C MET A 1 -58.53 -3.85 -6.86
N LEU A 2 -58.53 -3.84 -5.54
CA LEU A 2 -57.34 -3.71 -4.68
C LEU A 2 -56.35 -4.89 -4.79
N THR A 3 -56.88 -6.12 -4.82
CA THR A 3 -56.06 -7.35 -4.89
C THR A 3 -55.27 -7.50 -6.20
N LYS A 4 -55.76 -6.97 -7.30
CA LYS A 4 -55.07 -7.01 -8.62
C LYS A 4 -53.89 -6.03 -8.66
N ARG A 5 -54.02 -4.87 -8.00
CA ARG A 5 -52.93 -3.88 -7.89
C ARG A 5 -51.80 -4.38 -6.97
N LEU A 6 -52.13 -4.99 -5.84
CA LEU A 6 -51.12 -5.59 -4.93
C LEU A 6 -50.32 -6.72 -5.59
N ARG A 7 -50.99 -7.55 -6.42
CA ARG A 7 -50.30 -8.62 -7.15
C ARG A 7 -49.39 -8.09 -8.24
N GLN A 8 -49.79 -7.02 -8.92
CA GLN A 8 -48.93 -6.35 -9.94
C GLN A 8 -47.73 -5.66 -9.29
N SER A 9 -47.87 -5.01 -8.16
CA SER A 9 -46.78 -4.39 -7.41
C SER A 9 -45.77 -5.44 -6.91
N GLY A 10 -46.21 -6.60 -6.45
CA GLY A 10 -45.35 -7.70 -6.02
C GLY A 10 -44.51 -8.25 -7.18
N VAL A 11 -45.09 -8.42 -8.35
CA VAL A 11 -44.37 -8.89 -9.57
C VAL A 11 -43.30 -7.87 -10.00
N VAL A 12 -43.63 -6.58 -10.01
CA VAL A 12 -42.68 -5.52 -10.36
C VAL A 12 -41.48 -5.47 -9.39
N VAL A 13 -41.74 -5.55 -8.09
CA VAL A 13 -40.69 -5.57 -7.05
C VAL A 13 -39.79 -6.82 -7.22
N SER A 14 -40.38 -7.99 -7.44
CA SER A 14 -39.63 -9.22 -7.65
C SER A 14 -38.76 -9.16 -8.92
N CYS A 15 -39.27 -8.59 -10.01
CA CYS A 15 -38.48 -8.39 -11.22
C CYS A 15 -37.31 -7.42 -11.01
N LEU A 16 -37.52 -6.31 -10.28
CA LEU A 16 -36.46 -5.37 -9.97
C LEU A 16 -35.37 -6.00 -9.10
N LEU A 17 -35.76 -6.72 -8.04
CA LEU A 17 -34.79 -7.42 -7.18
C LEU A 17 -34.00 -8.50 -7.95
N GLY A 18 -34.69 -9.25 -8.81
CA GLY A 18 -34.03 -10.24 -9.71
C GLY A 18 -33.04 -9.59 -10.65
N SER A 19 -33.37 -8.45 -11.24
CA SER A 19 -32.48 -7.69 -12.13
C SER A 19 -31.24 -7.17 -11.40
N VAL A 20 -31.42 -6.60 -10.21
CA VAL A 20 -30.28 -6.11 -9.37
C VAL A 20 -29.36 -7.26 -9.00
N LEU A 21 -29.92 -8.40 -8.55
CA LEU A 21 -29.12 -9.58 -8.23
C LEU A 21 -28.36 -10.11 -9.46
N PHE A 22 -29.01 -10.18 -10.60
CA PHE A 22 -28.38 -10.61 -11.85
C PHE A 22 -27.22 -9.70 -12.25
N ILE A 23 -27.40 -8.38 -12.18
CA ILE A 23 -26.33 -7.40 -12.49
C ILE A 23 -25.16 -7.57 -11.51
N ALA A 24 -25.45 -7.73 -10.22
CA ALA A 24 -24.42 -7.93 -9.20
C ALA A 24 -23.62 -9.23 -9.46
N LEU A 25 -24.31 -10.34 -9.75
CA LEU A 25 -23.65 -11.61 -10.06
C LEU A 25 -22.87 -11.56 -11.38
N ALA A 26 -23.38 -10.88 -12.38
CA ALA A 26 -22.69 -10.69 -13.65
C ALA A 26 -21.42 -9.84 -13.48
N PHE A 27 -21.49 -8.78 -12.65
CA PHE A 27 -20.35 -7.94 -12.32
C PHE A 27 -19.28 -8.70 -11.54
N LEU A 28 -19.67 -9.46 -10.51
CA LEU A 28 -18.76 -10.31 -9.76
C LEU A 28 -18.14 -11.41 -10.63
N GLY A 29 -18.92 -12.03 -11.49
CA GLY A 29 -18.43 -13.00 -12.46
C GLY A 29 -17.45 -12.38 -13.44
N TRP A 30 -17.75 -11.18 -13.93
CA TRP A 30 -16.80 -10.46 -14.79
C TRP A 30 -15.50 -10.12 -14.06
N GLN A 31 -15.55 -9.60 -12.84
CA GLN A 31 -14.35 -9.33 -12.06
C GLN A 31 -13.52 -10.59 -11.78
N ARG A 32 -14.18 -11.73 -11.56
CA ARG A 32 -13.49 -12.99 -11.20
C ARG A 32 -12.92 -13.73 -12.40
N PHE A 33 -13.59 -13.66 -13.58
CA PHE A 33 -13.27 -14.51 -14.72
C PHE A 33 -12.83 -13.74 -15.98
N ALA A 34 -13.01 -12.42 -16.03
CA ALA A 34 -12.49 -11.67 -17.17
C ALA A 34 -10.96 -11.60 -17.08
N PRO A 35 -10.26 -12.03 -18.11
CA PRO A 35 -8.81 -11.95 -18.11
C PRO A 35 -8.36 -10.50 -18.08
N ALA A 36 -7.29 -10.22 -17.33
CA ALA A 36 -6.63 -8.93 -17.42
C ALA A 36 -6.17 -8.71 -18.87
N ALA A 37 -6.38 -7.51 -19.40
CA ALA A 37 -5.93 -7.13 -20.72
C ALA A 37 -4.75 -6.16 -20.62
N THR A 38 -3.76 -6.33 -21.50
CA THR A 38 -2.63 -5.42 -21.62
C THR A 38 -2.83 -4.52 -22.85
N VAL A 39 -2.21 -3.34 -22.84
CA VAL A 39 -2.10 -2.52 -24.04
C VAL A 39 -1.10 -3.13 -25.04
N SER A 40 -1.22 -2.74 -26.30
CA SER A 40 -0.32 -3.25 -27.37
C SER A 40 1.16 -3.06 -27.00
N GLY A 41 1.95 -4.11 -27.19
CA GLY A 41 3.37 -4.12 -26.88
C GLY A 41 3.71 -4.52 -25.42
N TRP A 42 2.70 -4.75 -24.59
CA TRP A 42 2.88 -5.24 -23.22
C TRP A 42 2.33 -6.65 -23.07
N THR A 43 2.99 -7.44 -22.23
CA THR A 43 2.53 -8.75 -21.79
C THR A 43 2.56 -8.80 -20.26
N TYR A 44 1.68 -9.61 -19.67
CA TYR A 44 1.74 -9.89 -18.24
C TYR A 44 1.86 -11.39 -17.98
N ARG A 45 2.42 -11.70 -16.84
CA ARG A 45 2.47 -13.06 -16.30
C ARG A 45 2.08 -12.99 -14.83
N VAL A 46 1.14 -13.83 -14.44
CA VAL A 46 0.82 -14.03 -13.02
C VAL A 46 2.01 -14.75 -12.38
N VAL A 47 2.57 -14.15 -11.34
CA VAL A 47 3.70 -14.72 -10.58
C VAL A 47 3.21 -15.58 -9.43
N LEU A 48 2.17 -15.09 -8.74
CA LEU A 48 1.52 -15.78 -7.62
C LEU A 48 0.02 -15.54 -7.65
N GLU A 49 -0.74 -16.54 -7.23
CA GLU A 49 -2.20 -16.50 -7.08
C GLU A 49 -2.60 -16.83 -5.64
N ASP A 50 -3.83 -16.51 -5.30
CA ASP A 50 -4.48 -16.87 -4.03
C ASP A 50 -3.72 -16.41 -2.77
N ILE A 51 -3.15 -15.19 -2.83
CA ILE A 51 -2.58 -14.52 -1.66
C ILE A 51 -3.58 -13.46 -1.20
N PRO A 52 -4.27 -13.67 -0.07
CA PRO A 52 -5.18 -12.67 0.46
C PRO A 52 -4.43 -11.49 1.04
N HIS A 53 -5.03 -10.29 0.96
CA HIS A 53 -4.54 -9.07 1.61
C HIS A 53 -3.09 -8.70 1.25
N VAL A 54 -2.69 -8.89 0.00
CA VAL A 54 -1.41 -8.35 -0.49
C VAL A 54 -1.50 -6.84 -0.51
N SER A 55 -0.55 -6.16 0.14
CA SER A 55 -0.46 -4.71 0.15
C SER A 55 0.79 -4.21 -0.56
N ALA A 56 1.97 -4.55 -0.09
CA ALA A 56 3.21 -4.08 -0.67
C ALA A 56 4.05 -5.17 -1.32
N LEU A 57 4.85 -4.75 -2.30
CA LEU A 57 5.86 -5.53 -2.97
C LEU A 57 7.19 -4.78 -2.94
N ALA A 58 8.28 -5.45 -2.61
CA ALA A 58 9.63 -4.90 -2.73
C ALA A 58 10.60 -5.95 -3.25
N ARG A 59 11.70 -5.48 -3.83
CA ARG A 59 12.83 -6.34 -4.20
C ARG A 59 14.04 -5.96 -3.40
N ASP A 60 14.80 -6.94 -2.94
CA ASP A 60 16.12 -6.68 -2.40
C ASP A 60 17.17 -6.46 -3.51
N PRO A 61 18.42 -6.07 -3.18
CA PRO A 61 19.49 -5.90 -4.16
C PRO A 61 19.82 -7.18 -4.94
N ASP A 62 19.57 -8.36 -4.39
CA ASP A 62 19.74 -9.66 -5.05
C ASP A 62 18.59 -10.00 -6.00
N GLY A 63 17.56 -9.14 -6.05
CA GLY A 63 16.39 -9.28 -6.92
C GLY A 63 15.31 -10.22 -6.39
N LEU A 64 15.41 -10.70 -5.15
CA LEU A 64 14.36 -11.50 -4.52
C LEU A 64 13.15 -10.65 -4.21
N LEU A 65 11.97 -11.20 -4.48
CA LEU A 65 10.69 -10.51 -4.27
C LEU A 65 10.16 -10.78 -2.87
N TYR A 66 9.82 -9.71 -2.19
CA TYR A 66 9.14 -9.72 -0.88
C TYR A 66 7.71 -9.23 -1.04
N VAL A 67 6.81 -9.84 -0.30
CA VAL A 67 5.36 -9.57 -0.34
C VAL A 67 4.85 -9.43 1.08
N SER A 68 4.12 -8.35 1.36
CA SER A 68 3.42 -8.20 2.64
C SER A 68 1.98 -8.69 2.55
N GLN A 69 1.48 -9.25 3.64
CA GLN A 69 0.06 -9.49 3.87
C GLN A 69 -0.44 -8.56 4.97
N GLU A 70 -1.29 -7.62 4.58
CA GLU A 70 -1.83 -6.57 5.45
C GLU A 70 -2.96 -7.13 6.33
N LEU A 71 -2.57 -7.71 7.46
CA LEU A 71 -3.49 -8.17 8.49
C LEU A 71 -3.27 -7.37 9.78
N GLN A 72 -4.35 -7.14 10.52
CA GLN A 72 -4.35 -6.37 11.77
C GLN A 72 -3.91 -7.21 12.97
N ASP A 73 -3.65 -6.52 14.08
CA ASP A 73 -3.50 -7.12 15.42
C ASP A 73 -2.43 -8.21 15.51
N GLY A 74 -1.27 -7.94 14.93
CA GLY A 74 -0.13 -8.86 14.98
C GLY A 74 -0.27 -10.10 14.10
N LYS A 75 -1.21 -10.11 13.16
CA LYS A 75 -1.41 -11.24 12.22
C LYS A 75 -0.74 -11.02 10.87
N GLY A 76 -0.29 -9.78 10.60
CA GLY A 76 0.41 -9.43 9.38
C GLY A 76 1.77 -10.12 9.30
N LEU A 77 2.20 -10.38 8.07
CA LEU A 77 3.47 -11.03 7.81
C LEU A 77 4.10 -10.53 6.50
N VAL A 78 5.38 -10.77 6.37
CA VAL A 78 6.13 -10.61 5.12
C VAL A 78 6.75 -11.94 4.76
N PHE A 79 6.60 -12.34 3.53
CA PHE A 79 7.26 -13.52 2.98
C PHE A 79 8.11 -13.17 1.75
N ARG A 80 9.14 -13.97 1.53
CA ARG A 80 10.00 -13.91 0.36
C ARG A 80 9.60 -15.00 -0.62
N ILE A 81 9.71 -14.70 -1.91
CA ILE A 81 9.50 -15.67 -2.97
C ILE A 81 10.86 -16.16 -3.45
N ALA A 82 11.12 -17.45 -3.31
CA ALA A 82 12.31 -18.09 -3.84
C ALA A 82 12.23 -18.30 -5.36
N ALA A 83 13.36 -18.60 -6.01
CA ALA A 83 13.41 -18.80 -7.44
C ALA A 83 12.57 -19.99 -7.96
N ASP A 84 12.30 -20.98 -7.11
CA ASP A 84 11.43 -22.12 -7.39
C ASP A 84 9.94 -21.81 -7.16
N GLY A 85 9.60 -20.58 -6.73
CA GLY A 85 8.24 -20.14 -6.41
C GLY A 85 7.78 -20.50 -5.00
N SER A 86 8.61 -21.14 -4.19
CA SER A 86 8.29 -21.39 -2.77
C SER A 86 8.28 -20.08 -1.98
N ARG A 87 7.57 -20.10 -0.84
CA ARG A 87 7.37 -18.93 0.02
C ARG A 87 8.00 -19.20 1.38
N ASP A 88 8.90 -18.31 1.78
CA ASP A 88 9.51 -18.33 3.10
C ASP A 88 9.02 -17.12 3.89
N THR A 89 8.31 -17.31 4.99
CA THR A 89 7.97 -16.21 5.91
C THR A 89 9.26 -15.69 6.54
N VAL A 90 9.50 -14.40 6.35
CA VAL A 90 10.72 -13.74 6.85
C VAL A 90 10.45 -12.89 8.09
N LEU A 91 9.23 -12.38 8.22
CA LEU A 91 8.80 -11.61 9.38
C LEU A 91 7.30 -11.81 9.59
N ASP A 92 6.91 -12.06 10.83
CA ASP A 92 5.51 -12.20 11.26
C ASP A 92 5.23 -11.33 12.49
N GLY A 93 4.02 -11.44 13.03
CA GLY A 93 3.63 -10.65 14.20
C GLY A 93 3.44 -9.17 13.91
N LEU A 94 3.31 -8.77 12.65
CA LEU A 94 3.14 -7.38 12.22
C LEU A 94 1.67 -6.94 12.30
N SER A 95 1.47 -5.64 12.45
CA SER A 95 0.14 -5.03 12.47
C SER A 95 -0.03 -4.11 11.27
N LYS A 96 -0.78 -4.57 10.24
CA LYS A 96 -0.94 -3.89 8.95
C LYS A 96 0.42 -3.55 8.29
N PRO A 97 1.24 -4.52 7.87
CA PRO A 97 2.44 -4.23 7.10
C PRO A 97 2.07 -3.77 5.70
N ASP A 98 2.02 -2.46 5.48
CA ASP A 98 1.50 -1.85 4.28
C ASP A 98 2.61 -1.36 3.33
N GLY A 99 3.60 -0.64 3.82
CA GLY A 99 4.69 -0.14 2.98
C GLY A 99 5.95 -1.00 3.04
N MET A 100 6.57 -1.22 1.88
CA MET A 100 7.90 -1.81 1.78
C MET A 100 8.75 -1.10 0.74
N ALA A 101 10.05 -0.98 1.01
CA ALA A 101 11.01 -0.41 0.06
C ALA A 101 12.35 -1.13 0.15
N SER A 102 13.04 -1.24 -0.99
CA SER A 102 14.46 -1.58 -1.02
C SER A 102 15.24 -0.48 -0.27
N PHE A 103 16.01 -0.86 0.73
CA PHE A 103 16.76 0.06 1.56
C PHE A 103 18.10 -0.54 1.93
N ARG A 104 19.20 0.13 1.48
CA ARG A 104 20.56 -0.40 1.59
C ARG A 104 20.64 -1.82 0.98
N ASP A 105 21.12 -2.77 1.74
CA ASP A 105 21.25 -4.20 1.40
C ASP A 105 20.11 -5.07 1.93
N GLY A 106 18.94 -4.46 2.17
CA GLY A 106 17.75 -5.15 2.68
C GLY A 106 16.44 -4.47 2.30
N ILE A 107 15.40 -4.73 3.10
CA ILE A 107 14.05 -4.22 2.91
C ILE A 107 13.61 -3.44 4.14
N ALA A 108 13.16 -2.20 3.95
CA ALA A 108 12.41 -1.47 4.97
C ALA A 108 10.93 -1.91 4.92
N ILE A 109 10.31 -2.07 6.10
CA ILE A 109 8.95 -2.57 6.27
C ILE A 109 8.24 -1.68 7.27
N SER A 110 7.15 -1.05 6.86
CA SER A 110 6.31 -0.23 7.73
C SER A 110 5.11 -0.98 8.29
N GLN A 111 4.44 -0.38 9.26
CA GLN A 111 3.20 -0.86 9.85
C GLN A 111 2.23 0.31 10.02
N GLU A 112 1.03 0.20 9.44
CA GLU A 112 0.03 1.27 9.47
C GLU A 112 -0.82 1.28 10.75
N GLN A 113 -0.75 0.26 11.60
CA GLN A 113 -1.57 0.20 12.81
C GLN A 113 -0.87 0.83 14.02
N GLY A 114 -1.41 1.97 14.51
CA GLY A 114 -0.97 2.61 15.76
C GLY A 114 0.43 3.20 15.68
N ALA A 115 1.10 3.30 16.84
CA ALA A 115 2.52 3.62 16.93
C ALA A 115 3.30 2.31 16.83
N SER A 116 4.11 2.17 15.81
CA SER A 116 4.80 0.93 15.49
C SER A 116 6.17 1.21 14.89
N PRO A 117 7.16 0.33 15.10
CA PRO A 117 8.46 0.48 14.48
C PRO A 117 8.40 0.23 12.97
N VAL A 118 9.15 1.02 12.20
CA VAL A 118 9.59 0.67 10.86
C VAL A 118 10.79 -0.25 11.01
N PHE A 119 10.71 -1.44 10.43
CA PHE A 119 11.77 -2.43 10.49
C PHE A 119 12.68 -2.36 9.28
N TRP A 120 13.94 -2.75 9.46
CA TRP A 120 14.86 -3.11 8.40
C TRP A 120 15.15 -4.61 8.47
N TRP A 121 14.77 -5.32 7.43
CA TRP A 121 15.06 -6.73 7.25
C TRP A 121 16.33 -6.89 6.42
N HIS A 122 17.38 -7.44 7.04
CA HIS A 122 18.65 -7.74 6.40
C HIS A 122 19.32 -8.93 7.08
N ALA A 123 20.04 -9.76 6.31
CA ALA A 123 20.77 -10.93 6.80
C ALA A 123 19.94 -11.82 7.74
N GLN A 124 18.69 -12.07 7.39
CA GLN A 124 17.72 -12.88 8.15
C GLN A 124 17.39 -12.32 9.56
N GLN A 125 17.54 -11.04 9.75
CA GLN A 125 17.22 -10.34 10.98
C GLN A 125 16.37 -9.10 10.72
N ALA A 126 15.35 -8.88 11.55
CA ALA A 126 14.61 -7.64 11.61
C ALA A 126 15.19 -6.74 12.71
N ARG A 127 15.45 -5.48 12.36
CA ARG A 127 15.91 -4.46 13.31
C ARG A 127 14.98 -3.25 13.22
N PRO A 128 14.49 -2.72 14.35
CA PRO A 128 13.75 -1.47 14.34
C PRO A 128 14.71 -0.32 13.96
N LEU A 129 14.22 0.57 13.07
CA LEU A 129 14.93 1.78 12.67
C LEU A 129 14.46 2.98 13.49
N PHE A 130 13.15 3.21 13.48
CA PHE A 130 12.49 4.29 14.22
C PHE A 130 11.02 3.95 14.43
N ASP A 131 10.38 4.61 15.40
CA ASP A 131 8.94 4.50 15.61
C ASP A 131 8.21 5.57 14.79
N GLY A 132 7.15 5.14 14.11
CA GLY A 132 6.22 6.01 13.40
C GLY A 132 4.77 5.77 13.83
N ILE A 133 3.86 6.64 13.43
CA ILE A 133 2.43 6.51 13.74
C ILE A 133 1.66 6.28 12.45
N GLN A 134 1.07 5.08 12.31
CA GLN A 134 0.33 4.71 11.10
C GLN A 134 1.15 4.94 9.82
N VAL A 135 2.36 4.40 9.79
CA VAL A 135 3.24 4.51 8.62
C VAL A 135 2.72 3.61 7.53
N GLU A 136 2.16 4.20 6.48
CA GLU A 136 1.65 3.48 5.31
C GLU A 136 2.73 3.36 4.24
N GLY A 137 3.24 4.46 3.71
CA GLY A 137 4.24 4.45 2.65
C GLY A 137 5.67 4.57 3.16
N VAL A 138 6.60 3.82 2.54
CA VAL A 138 8.05 4.01 2.70
C VAL A 138 8.74 4.00 1.34
N ALA A 139 9.79 4.80 1.20
CA ALA A 139 10.61 4.88 0.00
C ALA A 139 12.08 5.22 0.33
N SER A 140 13.02 4.90 -0.55
CA SER A 140 14.42 5.26 -0.38
C SER A 140 15.01 5.85 -1.66
N ASP A 141 15.86 6.86 -1.51
CA ASP A 141 16.70 7.42 -2.57
C ASP A 141 18.08 6.73 -2.67
N GLY A 142 18.28 5.67 -1.89
CA GLY A 142 19.55 4.95 -1.75
C GLY A 142 20.38 5.43 -0.56
N ARG A 143 20.15 6.65 -0.05
CA ARG A 143 20.84 7.22 1.12
C ARG A 143 19.92 7.26 2.34
N TYR A 144 18.78 7.87 2.20
CA TYR A 144 17.79 8.05 3.26
C TYR A 144 16.59 7.11 3.08
N LEU A 145 15.89 6.87 4.16
CA LEU A 145 14.57 6.27 4.14
C LEU A 145 13.53 7.34 4.45
N TYR A 146 12.52 7.43 3.60
CA TYR A 146 11.38 8.33 3.78
C TYR A 146 10.16 7.51 4.20
N ALA A 147 9.30 8.11 5.02
CA ALA A 147 8.08 7.49 5.48
C ALA A 147 6.92 8.48 5.48
N ALA A 148 5.73 8.01 5.08
CA ALA A 148 4.49 8.76 5.14
C ALA A 148 3.60 8.21 6.25
N GLU A 149 3.17 9.08 7.16
CA GLU A 149 2.20 8.75 8.21
C GLU A 149 0.80 9.10 7.75
N ASP A 150 -0.05 8.07 7.58
CA ASP A 150 -1.46 8.25 7.19
C ASP A 150 -2.33 8.62 8.38
N ARG A 151 -2.42 9.91 8.65
CA ARG A 151 -3.24 10.46 9.72
C ARG A 151 -4.21 11.49 9.17
N ASP A 152 -5.39 11.57 9.76
CA ASP A 152 -6.48 12.41 9.27
C ASP A 152 -6.16 13.91 9.19
N LEU A 153 -5.42 14.44 10.17
CA LEU A 153 -5.10 15.88 10.29
C LEU A 153 -3.64 16.19 10.62
N ASP A 154 -2.89 15.19 11.09
CA ASP A 154 -1.53 15.37 11.60
C ASP A 154 -0.54 14.44 10.89
N GLY A 155 -0.82 14.08 9.63
CA GLY A 155 0.08 13.28 8.82
C GLY A 155 1.44 13.94 8.67
N ARG A 156 2.49 13.13 8.57
CA ARG A 156 3.86 13.63 8.44
C ARG A 156 4.60 12.92 7.34
N ILE A 157 5.56 13.61 6.72
CA ILE A 157 6.63 13.01 5.94
C ILE A 157 7.89 13.05 6.78
N LEU A 158 8.45 11.87 7.02
CA LEU A 158 9.65 11.65 7.82
C LEU A 158 10.82 11.28 6.92
N ARG A 159 12.03 11.68 7.33
CA ARG A 159 13.29 11.22 6.73
C ARG A 159 14.18 10.64 7.81
N TYR A 160 14.56 9.40 7.65
CA TYR A 160 15.49 8.69 8.51
C TYR A 160 16.90 8.67 7.88
N ASP A 161 17.87 9.10 8.65
CA ASP A 161 19.31 9.04 8.27
C ASP A 161 19.95 7.79 8.92
N PRO A 162 20.30 6.77 8.15
CA PRO A 162 20.86 5.54 8.69
C PRO A 162 22.32 5.68 9.20
N GLU A 163 23.01 6.77 8.86
CA GLU A 163 24.38 7.00 9.35
C GLU A 163 24.39 7.55 10.80
N THR A 164 23.40 8.38 11.10
CA THR A 164 23.29 9.02 12.42
C THR A 164 22.23 8.40 13.31
N GLY A 165 21.30 7.63 12.72
CA GLY A 165 20.07 7.17 13.37
C GLY A 165 19.05 8.32 13.58
N GLY A 166 19.28 9.48 12.98
CA GLY A 166 18.45 10.67 13.13
C GLY A 166 17.15 10.59 12.33
N LEU A 167 16.05 11.04 12.95
CA LEU A 167 14.74 11.16 12.31
C LEU A 167 14.37 12.63 12.19
N THR A 168 14.09 13.10 10.96
CA THR A 168 13.70 14.48 10.66
C THR A 168 12.27 14.50 10.16
N VAL A 169 11.44 15.40 10.68
CA VAL A 169 10.12 15.70 10.13
C VAL A 169 10.29 16.71 9.00
N LEU A 170 10.01 16.28 7.77
CA LEU A 170 10.09 17.15 6.59
C LEU A 170 8.81 17.95 6.37
N ARG A 171 7.65 17.32 6.66
CA ARG A 171 6.32 17.95 6.60
C ARG A 171 5.45 17.42 7.73
N GLU A 172 4.54 18.26 8.19
CA GLU A 172 3.55 17.93 9.21
C GLU A 172 2.20 18.58 8.89
N GLY A 173 1.14 18.20 9.59
CA GLY A 173 -0.21 18.71 9.38
C GLY A 173 -0.85 18.25 8.07
N LEU A 174 -0.34 17.16 7.47
CA LEU A 174 -0.86 16.61 6.23
C LEU A 174 -2.18 15.85 6.46
N GLN A 175 -2.99 15.74 5.42
CA GLN A 175 -4.30 15.11 5.50
C GLN A 175 -4.31 13.81 4.69
N ARG A 176 -4.17 12.66 5.40
CA ARG A 176 -4.13 11.35 4.77
C ARG A 176 -3.00 11.24 3.74
N SER A 177 -1.76 11.34 4.22
CA SER A 177 -0.57 11.15 3.39
C SER A 177 -0.21 9.66 3.37
N GLU A 178 -0.63 8.95 2.35
CA GLU A 178 -0.46 7.49 2.25
C GLU A 178 0.83 7.11 1.52
N GLY A 179 1.13 7.76 0.41
CA GLY A 179 2.27 7.43 -0.44
C GLY A 179 3.44 8.39 -0.33
N VAL A 180 4.64 7.84 -0.40
CA VAL A 180 5.88 8.59 -0.60
C VAL A 180 6.73 7.90 -1.67
N ALA A 181 7.37 8.69 -2.52
CA ALA A 181 8.34 8.21 -3.50
C ALA A 181 9.60 9.06 -3.44
N ALA A 182 10.75 8.41 -3.48
CA ALA A 182 12.04 9.07 -3.48
C ALA A 182 12.83 8.66 -4.72
N CYS A 183 13.38 9.62 -5.43
CA CYS A 183 14.14 9.40 -6.65
C CYS A 183 15.65 9.51 -6.40
N PRO A 184 16.48 8.84 -7.21
CA PRO A 184 17.93 8.90 -7.06
C PRO A 184 18.53 10.31 -7.25
N ASP A 185 17.80 11.23 -7.89
CA ASP A 185 18.20 12.64 -8.06
C ASP A 185 17.91 13.50 -6.82
N GLY A 186 17.38 12.88 -5.75
CA GLY A 186 16.99 13.54 -4.50
C GLY A 186 15.60 14.15 -4.51
N SER A 187 14.83 14.02 -5.60
CA SER A 187 13.43 14.45 -5.62
C SER A 187 12.57 13.53 -4.76
N VAL A 188 11.72 14.11 -3.92
CA VAL A 188 10.77 13.40 -3.07
C VAL A 188 9.35 13.84 -3.39
N PHE A 189 8.46 12.89 -3.57
CA PHE A 189 7.05 13.11 -3.84
C PHE A 189 6.22 12.43 -2.76
N TYR A 190 5.07 13.02 -2.43
CA TYR A 190 4.12 12.43 -1.48
C TYR A 190 2.68 12.71 -1.89
N THR A 191 1.75 11.93 -1.36
CA THR A 191 0.32 12.08 -1.63
C THR A 191 -0.39 12.78 -0.49
N GLU A 192 -1.37 13.62 -0.80
CA GLU A 192 -2.41 14.11 0.12
C GLU A 192 -3.77 13.63 -0.38
N LYS A 193 -4.21 12.49 0.08
CA LYS A 193 -5.42 11.80 -0.41
C LYS A 193 -6.68 12.64 -0.27
N LYS A 194 -6.88 13.35 0.85
CA LYS A 194 -8.05 14.22 1.04
C LYS A 194 -8.10 15.40 0.09
N ARG A 195 -6.97 15.85 -0.40
CA ARG A 195 -6.88 16.95 -1.38
C ARG A 195 -6.81 16.45 -2.82
N GLY A 196 -6.59 15.15 -3.03
CA GLY A 196 -6.37 14.58 -4.34
C GLY A 196 -5.07 15.02 -4.99
N HIS A 197 -4.04 15.37 -4.20
CA HIS A 197 -2.79 15.91 -4.71
C HIS A 197 -1.65 14.91 -4.64
N VAL A 198 -0.75 14.97 -5.64
CA VAL A 198 0.64 14.53 -5.52
C VAL A 198 1.51 15.77 -5.43
N MET A 199 2.28 15.84 -4.37
CA MET A 199 3.15 16.97 -4.03
C MET A 199 4.61 16.62 -4.29
N ARG A 200 5.37 17.57 -4.81
CA ARG A 200 6.84 17.51 -4.80
C ARG A 200 7.36 18.30 -3.61
N LEU A 201 8.15 17.63 -2.77
CA LEU A 201 8.73 18.23 -1.57
C LEU A 201 9.89 19.16 -1.93
N HIS A 202 9.89 20.39 -1.40
CA HIS A 202 10.98 21.34 -1.50
C HIS A 202 11.47 21.72 -0.11
N GLU A 203 12.62 21.21 0.32
CA GLU A 203 13.17 21.58 1.63
C GLU A 203 13.43 23.11 1.72
N GLY A 204 12.86 23.75 2.74
CA GLY A 204 12.99 25.18 2.97
C GLY A 204 12.10 26.09 2.10
N ALA A 205 11.21 25.53 1.29
CA ALA A 205 10.27 26.26 0.46
C ALA A 205 8.87 25.61 0.48
N GLU A 206 7.89 26.24 -0.16
CA GLU A 206 6.56 25.69 -0.37
C GLU A 206 6.61 24.52 -1.38
N ASP A 207 5.86 23.46 -1.10
CA ASP A 207 5.81 22.29 -1.97
C ASP A 207 4.99 22.56 -3.24
N GLU A 208 5.38 21.90 -4.32
CA GLU A 208 4.74 22.01 -5.62
C GLU A 208 3.65 20.95 -5.79
N VAL A 209 2.44 21.34 -6.21
CA VAL A 209 1.42 20.40 -6.68
C VAL A 209 1.79 19.92 -8.08
N VAL A 210 2.22 18.68 -8.22
CA VAL A 210 2.59 18.09 -9.52
C VAL A 210 1.44 17.35 -10.19
N LEU A 211 0.49 16.87 -9.42
CA LEU A 211 -0.73 16.24 -9.91
C LEU A 211 -1.92 16.66 -9.05
N ASN A 212 -3.00 17.01 -9.71
CA ASN A 212 -4.27 17.35 -9.09
C ASN A 212 -5.34 16.42 -9.65
N GLY A 213 -6.01 15.66 -8.78
CA GLY A 213 -7.06 14.70 -9.12
C GLY A 213 -8.46 15.22 -8.82
#